data_5246f2316124f0cc0c90ec816f28d1db
#
_entry.id   5246f2316124f0cc0c90ec816f28d1db
#
_cell.length_a   1.000
_cell.length_b   1.000
_cell.length_c   1.000
_cell.angle_alpha   90.00
_cell.angle_beta   90.00
_cell.angle_gamma   90.00
#
_symmetry.space_group_name_H-M   'P 1'
#
loop_
_entity.id
_entity.type
_entity.pdbx_description
1 polymer ?
#
loop_
_entity_poly.entity_id
_entity_poly.type
_entity_poly.pdbx_seq_one_letter_code
_entity_poly.pdbx_strand_id
1 'polypeptide(L)'
;DLGILVGIGLGGTAISIPMSVVGKHFPLSNRTIAMSFVTAIGSFGYFLSPILTTYSLSENGWQTTLLAFLIALFVGLCLSFFVRSPSLEQTIEKPNTQSTADAIKEAFGSKSYILLVSGFFVCGFHITLVGTHVPTYVIDRGLESWTAAAILSLIGLFNIFGSLTSGYLSTKISKKIILSAIYSLRGISIILFIFLPASNINSFIFGATFGFLWLSTVPATSGIVAHMFGTKYLGLLYGIVFLSHQIGSFFGAY
;
A
#
# COMPACT_ATOMS: atom_id res chain seq x y z
N ASP A 1 14.58 15.28 -14.87
CA ASP A 1 13.60 14.75 -15.86
C ASP A 1 13.20 13.31 -15.56
N LEU A 2 14.16 12.42 -15.13
CA LEU A 2 13.86 11.01 -14.82
C LEU A 2 12.83 10.87 -13.70
N GLY A 3 12.90 11.67 -12.64
CA GLY A 3 11.96 11.63 -11.53
C GLY A 3 10.53 11.97 -11.93
N ILE A 4 10.33 12.89 -12.85
CA ILE A 4 9.00 13.26 -13.36
C ILE A 4 8.39 12.10 -14.16
N LEU A 5 9.17 11.49 -15.06
CA LEU A 5 8.72 10.37 -15.88
C LEU A 5 8.38 9.15 -15.02
N VAL A 6 9.23 8.82 -14.04
CA VAL A 6 8.97 7.74 -13.08
C VAL A 6 7.73 8.05 -12.24
N GLY A 7 7.56 9.30 -11.78
CA GLY A 7 6.41 9.74 -11.01
C GLY A 7 5.09 9.60 -11.78
N ILE A 8 5.06 9.97 -13.06
CA ILE A 8 3.89 9.80 -13.94
C ILE A 8 3.58 8.30 -14.11
N GLY A 9 4.61 7.47 -14.35
CA GLY A 9 4.45 6.01 -14.48
C GLY A 9 3.88 5.38 -13.20
N LEU A 10 4.40 5.74 -12.03
CA LEU A 10 3.89 5.28 -10.73
C LEU A 10 2.45 5.76 -10.47
N GLY A 11 2.11 6.99 -10.90
CA GLY A 11 0.73 7.48 -10.83
C GLY A 11 -0.25 6.62 -11.63
N GLY A 12 0.14 6.18 -12.82
CA GLY A 12 -0.67 5.29 -13.66
C GLY A 12 -0.88 3.89 -13.09
N THR A 13 0.02 3.41 -12.22
CA THR A 13 -0.07 2.11 -11.54
C THR A 13 -0.60 2.22 -10.10
N ALA A 14 -1.17 3.38 -9.73
CA ALA A 14 -1.62 3.62 -8.37
C ALA A 14 -2.68 2.61 -7.90
N ILE A 15 -2.51 2.10 -6.68
CA ILE A 15 -3.40 1.10 -6.06
C ILE A 15 -4.86 1.58 -5.94
N SER A 16 -5.10 2.89 -5.98
CA SER A 16 -6.44 3.47 -5.96
C SER A 16 -7.31 3.03 -7.14
N ILE A 17 -6.70 2.76 -8.29
CA ILE A 17 -7.41 2.31 -9.50
C ILE A 17 -8.01 0.91 -9.30
N PRO A 18 -7.22 -0.16 -9.03
CA PRO A 18 -7.79 -1.49 -8.80
C PRO A 18 -8.70 -1.53 -7.55
N MET A 19 -8.42 -0.74 -6.53
CA MET A 19 -9.31 -0.62 -5.36
C MET A 19 -10.69 -0.08 -5.75
N SER A 20 -10.75 0.93 -6.61
CA SER A 20 -12.01 1.48 -7.11
C SER A 20 -12.79 0.46 -7.95
N VAL A 21 -12.10 -0.25 -8.85
CA VAL A 21 -12.72 -1.29 -9.70
C VAL A 21 -13.31 -2.40 -8.83
N VAL A 22 -12.52 -2.99 -7.93
CA VAL A 22 -12.96 -4.06 -7.03
C VAL A 22 -14.06 -3.57 -6.09
N GLY A 23 -13.94 -2.34 -5.58
CA GLY A 23 -14.94 -1.73 -4.71
C GLY A 23 -16.32 -1.61 -5.34
N LYS A 24 -16.42 -1.50 -6.66
CA LYS A 24 -17.67 -1.43 -7.40
C LYS A 24 -18.29 -2.81 -7.69
N HIS A 25 -17.46 -3.87 -7.78
CA HIS A 25 -17.93 -5.22 -8.14
C HIS A 25 -18.46 -6.00 -6.94
N PHE A 26 -18.06 -5.67 -5.72
CA PHE A 26 -18.39 -6.45 -4.55
C PHE A 26 -19.38 -5.74 -3.62
N PRO A 27 -20.36 -6.47 -3.02
CA PRO A 27 -21.29 -5.92 -2.04
C PRO A 27 -20.57 -5.43 -0.79
N LEU A 28 -21.20 -4.51 -0.04
CA LEU A 28 -20.64 -3.90 1.18
C LEU A 28 -20.07 -4.91 2.19
N SER A 29 -20.75 -6.07 2.34
CA SER A 29 -20.35 -7.13 3.28
C SER A 29 -18.96 -7.70 2.98
N ASN A 30 -18.60 -7.88 1.71
CA ASN A 30 -17.39 -8.56 1.28
C ASN A 30 -16.37 -7.61 0.62
N ARG A 31 -16.74 -6.35 0.42
CA ARG A 31 -15.94 -5.35 -0.30
C ARG A 31 -14.53 -5.20 0.28
N THR A 32 -14.42 -5.05 1.60
CA THR A 32 -13.12 -4.85 2.25
C THR A 32 -12.23 -6.09 2.14
N ILE A 33 -12.83 -7.28 2.19
CA ILE A 33 -12.09 -8.54 1.96
C ILE A 33 -11.59 -8.59 0.52
N ALA A 34 -12.43 -8.30 -0.46
CA ALA A 34 -12.03 -8.28 -1.87
C ALA A 34 -10.88 -7.27 -2.12
N MET A 35 -10.95 -6.09 -1.52
CA MET A 35 -9.87 -5.10 -1.58
C MET A 35 -8.59 -5.59 -0.91
N SER A 36 -8.66 -6.42 0.14
CA SER A 36 -7.47 -6.99 0.78
C SER A 36 -6.75 -8.00 -0.10
N PHE A 37 -7.45 -8.73 -0.96
CA PHE A 37 -6.82 -9.59 -1.96
C PHE A 37 -6.00 -8.80 -2.99
N VAL A 38 -6.48 -7.62 -3.42
CA VAL A 38 -5.70 -6.74 -4.30
C VAL A 38 -4.37 -6.35 -3.65
N THR A 39 -4.41 -5.98 -2.37
CA THR A 39 -3.20 -5.63 -1.61
C THR A 39 -2.28 -6.84 -1.43
N ALA A 40 -2.83 -8.01 -1.12
CA ALA A 40 -2.06 -9.25 -0.93
C ALA A 40 -1.33 -9.69 -2.21
N ILE A 41 -1.99 -9.62 -3.37
CA ILE A 41 -1.40 -9.96 -4.66
C ILE A 41 -0.26 -8.98 -5.00
N GLY A 42 -0.45 -7.68 -4.77
CA GLY A 42 0.63 -6.69 -4.93
C GLY A 42 1.82 -6.96 -4.01
N SER A 43 1.56 -7.43 -2.79
CA SER A 43 2.59 -7.77 -1.81
C SER A 43 3.42 -8.99 -2.19
N PHE A 44 2.85 -9.92 -2.97
CA PHE A 44 3.61 -11.04 -3.52
C PHE A 44 4.70 -10.56 -4.49
N GLY A 45 4.38 -9.54 -5.30
CA GLY A 45 5.40 -8.86 -6.11
C GLY A 45 6.49 -8.20 -5.27
N TYR A 46 6.11 -7.55 -4.17
CA TYR A 46 7.06 -6.94 -3.25
C TYR A 46 7.94 -7.97 -2.53
N PHE A 47 7.42 -9.16 -2.23
CA PHE A 47 8.20 -10.29 -1.70
C PHE A 47 9.24 -10.82 -2.69
N LEU A 48 8.85 -11.02 -3.94
CA LEU A 48 9.75 -11.57 -4.97
C LEU A 48 10.79 -10.57 -5.47
N SER A 49 10.43 -9.31 -5.55
CA SER A 49 11.25 -8.27 -6.19
C SER A 49 12.67 -8.15 -5.60
N PRO A 50 12.93 -8.10 -4.27
CA PRO A 50 14.29 -8.01 -3.73
C PRO A 50 15.12 -9.25 -4.06
N ILE A 51 14.53 -10.44 -4.02
CA ILE A 51 15.20 -11.72 -4.32
C ILE A 51 15.63 -11.74 -5.79
N LEU A 52 14.69 -11.47 -6.69
CA LEU A 52 14.94 -11.46 -8.13
C LEU A 52 15.93 -10.36 -8.53
N THR A 53 15.81 -9.18 -7.92
CA THR A 53 16.72 -8.07 -8.20
C THR A 53 18.13 -8.38 -7.77
N THR A 54 18.32 -8.89 -6.56
CA THR A 54 19.66 -9.24 -6.04
C THR A 54 20.31 -10.31 -6.92
N TYR A 55 19.58 -11.37 -7.26
CA TYR A 55 20.08 -12.43 -8.15
C TYR A 55 20.40 -11.90 -9.55
N SER A 56 19.49 -11.14 -10.16
CA SER A 56 19.70 -10.62 -11.52
C SER A 56 20.85 -9.61 -11.59
N LEU A 57 21.02 -8.77 -10.57
CA LEU A 57 22.13 -7.82 -10.50
C LEU A 57 23.49 -8.52 -10.41
N SER A 58 23.60 -9.61 -9.63
CA SER A 58 24.86 -10.34 -9.48
C SER A 58 25.25 -11.10 -10.74
N GLU A 59 24.29 -11.69 -11.45
CA GLU A 59 24.56 -12.55 -12.61
C GLU A 59 24.57 -11.79 -13.94
N ASN A 60 23.69 -10.80 -14.12
CA ASN A 60 23.41 -10.20 -15.43
C ASN A 60 23.65 -8.68 -15.50
N GLY A 61 23.97 -8.06 -14.37
CA GLY A 61 24.17 -6.63 -14.27
C GLY A 61 22.86 -5.80 -14.29
N TRP A 62 23.01 -4.49 -14.08
CA TRP A 62 21.85 -3.60 -13.86
C TRP A 62 21.00 -3.37 -15.12
N GLN A 63 21.59 -3.36 -16.32
CA GLN A 63 20.85 -3.11 -17.56
C GLN A 63 19.87 -4.25 -17.86
N THR A 64 20.32 -5.50 -17.75
CA THR A 64 19.48 -6.69 -17.97
C THR A 64 18.37 -6.77 -16.91
N THR A 65 18.69 -6.41 -15.66
CA THR A 65 17.70 -6.36 -14.58
C THR A 65 16.60 -5.33 -14.87
N LEU A 66 16.96 -4.11 -15.31
CA LEU A 66 15.98 -3.09 -15.72
C LEU A 66 15.15 -3.53 -16.92
N LEU A 67 15.75 -4.21 -17.89
CA LEU A 67 15.03 -4.74 -19.06
C LEU A 67 13.99 -5.79 -18.64
N ALA A 68 14.32 -6.68 -17.70
CA ALA A 68 13.39 -7.66 -17.17
C ALA A 68 12.17 -6.99 -16.47
N PHE A 69 12.39 -5.94 -15.68
CA PHE A 69 11.29 -5.16 -15.09
C PHE A 69 10.47 -4.41 -16.14
N LEU A 70 11.11 -3.89 -17.19
CA LEU A 70 10.41 -3.25 -18.31
C LEU A 70 9.45 -4.25 -19.01
N ILE A 71 9.91 -5.47 -19.26
CA ILE A 71 9.09 -6.53 -19.86
C ILE A 71 7.92 -6.87 -18.94
N ALA A 72 8.14 -7.00 -17.62
CA ALA A 72 7.07 -7.26 -16.66
C ALA A 72 6.02 -6.13 -16.64
N LEU A 73 6.45 -4.87 -16.70
CA LEU A 73 5.55 -3.71 -16.80
C LEU A 73 4.76 -3.71 -18.12
N PHE A 74 5.39 -4.08 -19.23
CA PHE A 74 4.71 -4.19 -20.53
C PHE A 74 3.64 -5.28 -20.52
N VAL A 75 3.93 -6.44 -19.93
CA VAL A 75 2.93 -7.51 -19.71
C VAL A 75 1.77 -6.99 -18.85
N GLY A 76 2.06 -6.26 -17.76
CA GLY A 76 1.04 -5.63 -16.93
C GLY A 76 0.17 -4.64 -17.71
N LEU A 77 0.78 -3.84 -18.58
CA LEU A 77 0.07 -2.93 -19.47
C LEU A 77 -0.89 -3.69 -20.41
N CYS A 78 -0.42 -4.75 -21.07
CA CYS A 78 -1.27 -5.58 -21.92
C CYS A 78 -2.45 -6.19 -21.15
N LEU A 79 -2.20 -6.68 -19.93
CA LEU A 79 -3.25 -7.24 -19.08
C LEU A 79 -4.27 -6.18 -18.65
N SER A 80 -3.86 -4.92 -18.50
CA SER A 80 -4.76 -3.84 -18.09
C SER A 80 -5.90 -3.58 -19.09
N PHE A 81 -5.72 -3.88 -20.37
CA PHE A 81 -6.78 -3.76 -21.39
C PHE A 81 -7.95 -4.76 -21.19
N PHE A 82 -7.72 -5.83 -20.44
CA PHE A 82 -8.77 -6.80 -20.11
C PHE A 82 -9.57 -6.39 -18.87
N VAL A 83 -9.12 -5.39 -18.12
CA VAL A 83 -9.83 -4.91 -16.93
C VAL A 83 -11.01 -4.04 -17.35
N ARG A 84 -12.23 -4.54 -17.10
CA ARG A 84 -13.47 -3.80 -17.36
C ARG A 84 -14.03 -3.24 -16.07
N SER A 85 -14.29 -1.94 -16.05
CA SER A 85 -15.10 -1.34 -14.97
C SER A 85 -16.58 -1.65 -15.25
N PRO A 86 -17.39 -2.03 -14.22
CA PRO A 86 -18.83 -2.18 -14.40
C PRO A 86 -19.42 -0.86 -14.90
N SER A 87 -20.40 -0.95 -15.80
CA SER A 87 -21.17 0.22 -16.21
C SER A 87 -21.88 0.82 -14.99
N LEU A 88 -22.02 2.13 -14.95
CA LEU A 88 -22.70 2.88 -13.87
C LEU A 88 -24.14 2.41 -13.61
N GLU A 89 -24.77 1.77 -14.61
CA GLU A 89 -26.14 1.25 -14.53
C GLU A 89 -26.31 0.03 -13.62
N GLN A 90 -25.22 -0.71 -13.31
CA GLN A 90 -25.29 -1.91 -12.45
C GLN A 90 -25.13 -1.60 -10.95
N THR A 91 -24.87 -0.35 -10.61
CA THR A 91 -24.79 0.08 -9.20
C THR A 91 -26.20 0.43 -8.74
N ILE A 92 -26.84 -0.44 -7.96
CA ILE A 92 -28.17 -0.25 -7.34
C ILE A 92 -28.12 0.84 -6.24
N GLU A 93 -27.27 1.81 -6.36
CA GLU A 93 -27.28 3.00 -5.52
C GLU A 93 -28.25 4.01 -6.17
N LYS A 94 -29.15 4.60 -5.37
CA LYS A 94 -30.07 5.66 -5.81
C LYS A 94 -29.30 6.67 -6.68
N PRO A 95 -29.91 7.22 -7.75
CA PRO A 95 -29.26 8.18 -8.61
C PRO A 95 -28.74 9.35 -7.76
N ASN A 96 -27.44 9.30 -7.49
CA ASN A 96 -26.78 10.38 -6.76
C ASN A 96 -26.47 11.48 -7.78
N THR A 97 -27.27 12.56 -7.74
CA THR A 97 -27.14 13.75 -8.61
C THR A 97 -25.99 14.67 -8.19
N GLN A 98 -25.31 14.34 -7.09
CA GLN A 98 -24.21 15.13 -6.56
C GLN A 98 -23.10 15.34 -7.60
N SER A 99 -22.56 16.55 -7.69
CA SER A 99 -21.40 16.86 -8.54
C SER A 99 -20.08 16.40 -7.90
N THR A 100 -19.03 16.29 -8.70
CA THR A 100 -17.68 15.96 -8.21
C THR A 100 -17.17 17.01 -7.21
N ALA A 101 -17.46 18.27 -7.45
CA ALA A 101 -17.07 19.37 -6.56
C ALA A 101 -17.77 19.28 -5.19
N ASP A 102 -19.06 18.95 -5.20
CA ASP A 102 -19.84 18.79 -3.97
C ASP A 102 -19.34 17.59 -3.16
N ALA A 103 -19.00 16.49 -3.81
CA ALA A 103 -18.43 15.31 -3.16
C ALA A 103 -17.08 15.62 -2.47
N ILE A 104 -16.22 16.40 -3.12
CA ILE A 104 -14.96 16.87 -2.51
C ILE A 104 -15.24 17.80 -1.33
N LYS A 105 -16.14 18.76 -1.48
CA LYS A 105 -16.52 19.71 -0.43
C LYS A 105 -17.09 18.99 0.79
N GLU A 106 -17.98 18.03 0.58
CA GLU A 106 -18.54 17.17 1.64
C GLU A 106 -17.43 16.39 2.37
N ALA A 107 -16.51 15.76 1.60
CA ALA A 107 -15.42 14.99 2.17
C ALA A 107 -14.53 15.86 3.07
N PHE A 108 -14.09 17.02 2.60
CA PHE A 108 -13.28 17.94 3.39
C PHE A 108 -14.05 18.65 4.53
N GLY A 109 -15.36 18.66 4.49
CA GLY A 109 -16.21 19.06 5.63
C GLY A 109 -16.27 18.02 6.74
N SER A 110 -15.88 16.77 6.47
CA SER A 110 -15.90 15.68 7.44
C SER A 110 -14.58 15.58 8.22
N LYS A 111 -14.63 15.80 9.56
CA LYS A 111 -13.47 15.61 10.44
C LYS A 111 -12.90 14.20 10.34
N SER A 112 -13.75 13.19 10.17
CA SER A 112 -13.31 11.80 10.02
C SER A 112 -12.49 11.57 8.75
N TYR A 113 -12.86 12.21 7.66
CA TYR A 113 -12.12 12.13 6.41
C TYR A 113 -10.76 12.84 6.50
N ILE A 114 -10.73 14.04 7.12
CA ILE A 114 -9.47 14.77 7.34
C ILE A 114 -8.50 13.95 8.19
N LEU A 115 -8.98 13.34 9.28
CA LEU A 115 -8.17 12.45 10.13
C LEU A 115 -7.68 11.22 9.37
N LEU A 116 -8.50 10.68 8.46
CA LEU A 116 -8.10 9.55 7.60
C LEU A 116 -7.00 9.95 6.63
N VAL A 117 -7.11 11.11 5.98
CA VAL A 117 -6.08 11.70 5.10
C VAL A 117 -4.78 11.92 5.88
N SER A 118 -4.85 12.52 7.08
CA SER A 118 -3.67 12.74 7.93
C SER A 118 -3.03 11.43 8.39
N GLY A 119 -3.82 10.45 8.79
CA GLY A 119 -3.32 9.12 9.16
C GLY A 119 -2.63 8.42 7.99
N PHE A 120 -3.16 8.59 6.78
CA PHE A 120 -2.56 7.97 5.59
C PHE A 120 -1.27 8.68 5.13
N PHE A 121 -1.11 9.97 5.42
CA PHE A 121 0.17 10.68 5.32
C PHE A 121 1.23 9.99 6.19
N VAL A 122 0.93 9.72 7.47
CA VAL A 122 1.85 9.02 8.38
C VAL A 122 2.16 7.61 7.88
N CYS A 123 1.19 6.94 7.24
CA CYS A 123 1.42 5.65 6.60
C CYS A 123 2.53 5.75 5.54
N GLY A 124 2.40 6.69 4.60
CA GLY A 124 3.38 6.92 3.56
C GLY A 124 4.77 7.25 4.09
N PHE A 125 4.83 8.13 5.10
CA PHE A 125 6.06 8.46 5.80
C PHE A 125 6.75 7.20 6.36
N HIS A 126 6.06 6.39 7.15
CA HIS A 126 6.64 5.18 7.75
C HIS A 126 7.11 4.16 6.71
N ILE A 127 6.30 3.94 5.66
CA ILE A 127 6.61 2.96 4.61
C ILE A 127 7.88 3.35 3.88
N THR A 128 7.99 4.61 3.47
CA THR A 128 9.16 5.06 2.71
C THR A 128 10.39 5.19 3.61
N LEU A 129 10.22 5.69 4.83
CA LEU A 129 11.30 5.72 5.83
C LEU A 129 11.94 4.33 5.99
N VAL A 130 11.12 3.32 6.23
CA VAL A 130 11.62 1.93 6.44
C VAL A 130 12.17 1.36 5.14
N GLY A 131 11.45 1.49 4.01
CA GLY A 131 11.88 0.93 2.73
C GLY A 131 13.18 1.52 2.21
N THR A 132 13.44 2.80 2.49
CA THR A 132 14.64 3.52 2.01
C THR A 132 15.82 3.39 2.97
N HIS A 133 15.58 3.56 4.26
CA HIS A 133 16.68 3.73 5.23
C HIS A 133 17.07 2.44 5.97
N VAL A 134 16.13 1.48 6.17
CA VAL A 134 16.48 0.23 6.89
C VAL A 134 17.54 -0.60 6.17
N PRO A 135 17.57 -0.72 4.84
CA PRO A 135 18.64 -1.43 4.15
C PRO A 135 20.03 -0.87 4.48
N THR A 136 20.20 0.44 4.39
CA THR A 136 21.47 1.12 4.73
C THR A 136 21.76 1.02 6.22
N TYR A 137 20.77 1.24 7.07
CA TYR A 137 20.91 1.17 8.53
C TYR A 137 21.46 -0.18 9.01
N VAL A 138 21.00 -1.31 8.47
CA VAL A 138 21.51 -2.62 8.90
C VAL A 138 22.93 -2.87 8.40
N ILE A 139 23.28 -2.38 7.22
CA ILE A 139 24.66 -2.46 6.68
C ILE A 139 25.62 -1.60 7.54
N ASP A 140 25.21 -0.38 7.88
CA ASP A 140 26.01 0.53 8.73
C ASP A 140 26.20 -0.04 10.16
N ARG A 141 25.30 -0.93 10.59
CA ARG A 141 25.42 -1.66 11.85
C ARG A 141 26.25 -2.95 11.73
N GLY A 142 26.89 -3.19 10.59
CA GLY A 142 27.80 -4.31 10.35
C GLY A 142 27.12 -5.62 9.94
N LEU A 143 25.84 -5.57 9.55
CA LEU A 143 25.15 -6.74 8.99
C LEU A 143 25.39 -6.84 7.48
N GLU A 144 25.27 -8.04 6.95
CA GLU A 144 25.51 -8.31 5.53
C GLU A 144 24.36 -7.78 4.63
N SER A 145 24.67 -7.44 3.38
CA SER A 145 23.70 -6.90 2.42
C SER A 145 22.51 -7.84 2.15
N TRP A 146 22.70 -9.16 2.25
CA TRP A 146 21.61 -10.12 2.14
C TRP A 146 20.55 -9.98 3.24
N THR A 147 20.96 -9.53 4.44
CA THR A 147 20.04 -9.24 5.55
C THR A 147 19.07 -8.12 5.17
N ALA A 148 19.56 -7.08 4.50
CA ALA A 148 18.74 -5.98 4.00
C ALA A 148 17.69 -6.47 2.99
N ALA A 149 18.10 -7.29 2.01
CA ALA A 149 17.20 -7.89 1.04
C ALA A 149 16.16 -8.82 1.71
N ALA A 150 16.61 -9.62 2.70
CA ALA A 150 15.73 -10.52 3.45
C ALA A 150 14.67 -9.76 4.25
N ILE A 151 15.01 -8.63 4.89
CA ILE A 151 14.02 -7.77 5.59
C ILE A 151 12.94 -7.31 4.62
N LEU A 152 13.31 -6.76 3.45
CA LEU A 152 12.34 -6.28 2.47
C LEU A 152 11.45 -7.42 1.94
N SER A 153 12.03 -8.59 1.71
CA SER A 153 11.27 -9.77 1.29
C SER A 153 10.31 -10.25 2.39
N LEU A 154 10.76 -10.28 3.64
CA LEU A 154 9.90 -10.62 4.78
C LEU A 154 8.76 -9.61 4.94
N ILE A 155 9.02 -8.31 4.74
CA ILE A 155 7.98 -7.28 4.72
C ILE A 155 6.92 -7.64 3.66
N GLY A 156 7.32 -7.98 2.43
CA GLY A 156 6.40 -8.37 1.37
C GLY A 156 5.60 -9.62 1.72
N LEU A 157 6.28 -10.66 2.20
CA LEU A 157 5.66 -11.94 2.57
C LEU A 157 4.62 -11.78 3.68
N PHE A 158 5.00 -11.14 4.79
CA PHE A 158 4.11 -10.97 5.93
C PHE A 158 2.99 -9.97 5.65
N ASN A 159 3.17 -9.05 4.71
CA ASN A 159 2.10 -8.16 4.29
C ASN A 159 0.95 -8.87 3.58
N ILE A 160 1.20 -10.01 2.93
CA ILE A 160 0.13 -10.87 2.39
C ILE A 160 -0.83 -11.26 3.52
N PHE A 161 -0.28 -11.82 4.59
CA PHE A 161 -1.07 -12.25 5.75
C PHE A 161 -1.71 -11.07 6.48
N GLY A 162 -0.97 -9.99 6.66
CA GLY A 162 -1.44 -8.80 7.35
C GLY A 162 -2.61 -8.13 6.64
N SER A 163 -2.52 -7.95 5.32
CA SER A 163 -3.59 -7.33 4.53
C SER A 163 -4.86 -8.18 4.51
N LEU A 164 -4.74 -9.50 4.36
CA LEU A 164 -5.89 -10.42 4.41
C LEU A 164 -6.52 -10.43 5.81
N THR A 165 -5.69 -10.46 6.86
CA THR A 165 -6.18 -10.39 8.26
C THR A 165 -6.91 -9.09 8.51
N SER A 166 -6.36 -7.94 8.07
CA SER A 166 -7.01 -6.63 8.19
C SER A 166 -8.34 -6.58 7.44
N GLY A 167 -8.40 -7.14 6.22
CA GLY A 167 -9.62 -7.25 5.44
C GLY A 167 -10.69 -8.07 6.16
N TYR A 168 -10.33 -9.23 6.69
CA TYR A 168 -11.23 -10.09 7.45
C TYR A 168 -11.70 -9.43 8.75
N LEU A 169 -10.77 -8.91 9.55
CA LEU A 169 -11.11 -8.23 10.81
C LEU A 169 -12.00 -7.02 10.58
N SER A 170 -11.87 -6.32 9.45
CA SER A 170 -12.72 -5.18 9.10
C SER A 170 -14.19 -5.54 8.92
N THR A 171 -14.56 -6.81 8.83
CA THR A 171 -15.94 -7.29 8.85
C THR A 171 -16.47 -7.56 10.25
N LYS A 172 -15.59 -7.71 11.23
CA LYS A 172 -15.92 -8.07 12.62
C LYS A 172 -15.72 -6.92 13.60
N ILE A 173 -14.73 -6.08 13.35
CA ILE A 173 -14.28 -5.02 14.25
C ILE A 173 -14.32 -3.69 13.50
N SER A 174 -14.53 -2.60 14.24
CA SER A 174 -14.47 -1.26 13.67
C SER A 174 -13.13 -0.99 12.99
N LYS A 175 -13.18 -0.59 11.73
CA LYS A 175 -12.00 -0.24 10.91
C LYS A 175 -11.12 0.83 11.58
N LYS A 176 -11.75 1.73 12.36
CA LYS A 176 -11.04 2.75 13.15
C LYS A 176 -10.11 2.10 14.18
N ILE A 177 -10.58 1.08 14.90
CA ILE A 177 -9.77 0.36 15.91
C ILE A 177 -8.62 -0.36 15.23
N ILE A 178 -8.89 -1.01 14.09
CA ILE A 178 -7.86 -1.71 13.31
C ILE A 178 -6.76 -0.74 12.88
N LEU A 179 -7.13 0.43 12.32
CA LEU A 179 -6.14 1.43 11.90
C LEU A 179 -5.33 1.96 13.08
N SER A 180 -5.99 2.27 14.21
CA SER A 180 -5.30 2.76 15.42
C SER A 180 -4.31 1.72 15.94
N ALA A 181 -4.69 0.43 15.98
CA ALA A 181 -3.81 -0.65 16.40
C ALA A 181 -2.61 -0.80 15.45
N ILE A 182 -2.84 -0.77 14.13
CA ILE A 182 -1.77 -0.89 13.15
C ILE A 182 -0.75 0.25 13.29
N TYR A 183 -1.21 1.51 13.39
CA TYR A 183 -0.31 2.66 13.52
C TYR A 183 0.48 2.62 14.84
N SER A 184 -0.15 2.27 15.95
CA SER A 184 0.52 2.14 17.25
C SER A 184 1.56 1.02 17.24
N LEU A 185 1.21 -0.15 16.70
CA LEU A 185 2.14 -1.29 16.61
C LEU A 185 3.31 -1.02 15.66
N ARG A 186 3.10 -0.28 14.58
CA ARG A 186 4.22 0.16 13.71
C ARG A 186 5.20 1.05 14.47
N GLY A 187 4.68 2.05 15.19
CA GLY A 187 5.55 2.92 15.99
C GLY A 187 6.36 2.12 17.01
N ILE A 188 5.72 1.21 17.73
CA ILE A 188 6.39 0.31 18.68
C ILE A 188 7.44 -0.57 17.98
N SER A 189 7.10 -1.15 16.83
CA SER A 189 8.03 -2.00 16.06
C SER A 189 9.28 -1.24 15.63
N ILE A 190 9.15 0.01 15.15
CA ILE A 190 10.27 0.87 14.78
C ILE A 190 11.14 1.20 16.01
N ILE A 191 10.52 1.60 17.11
CA ILE A 191 11.23 1.93 18.36
C ILE A 191 12.03 0.72 18.84
N LEU A 192 11.40 -0.45 18.92
CA LEU A 192 12.08 -1.68 19.33
C LEU A 192 13.26 -2.02 18.41
N PHE A 193 13.08 -1.89 17.09
CA PHE A 193 14.13 -2.19 16.13
C PHE A 193 15.38 -1.28 16.30
N ILE A 194 15.16 -0.01 16.62
CA ILE A 194 16.26 0.96 16.82
C ILE A 194 17.03 0.68 18.11
N PHE A 195 16.32 0.32 19.19
CA PHE A 195 16.94 0.14 20.52
C PHE A 195 17.47 -1.27 20.78
N LEU A 196 17.01 -2.28 20.03
CA LEU A 196 17.53 -3.64 20.15
C LEU A 196 18.92 -3.78 19.48
N PRO A 197 19.77 -4.71 19.97
CA PRO A 197 21.05 -4.99 19.34
C PRO A 197 20.89 -5.38 17.87
N ALA A 198 21.77 -4.86 17.00
CA ALA A 198 21.79 -5.23 15.59
C ALA A 198 22.15 -6.71 15.45
N SER A 199 21.22 -7.50 14.93
CA SER A 199 21.40 -8.91 14.64
C SER A 199 20.46 -9.35 13.53
N ASN A 200 20.80 -10.42 12.82
CA ASN A 200 19.93 -10.99 11.79
C ASN A 200 18.54 -11.36 12.35
N ILE A 201 18.51 -11.94 13.56
CA ILE A 201 17.27 -12.36 14.20
C ILE A 201 16.36 -11.15 14.47
N ASN A 202 16.86 -10.10 15.10
CA ASN A 202 16.09 -8.88 15.38
C ASN A 202 15.61 -8.21 14.08
N SER A 203 16.47 -8.22 13.06
CA SER A 203 16.12 -7.70 11.72
C SER A 203 14.99 -8.49 11.05
N PHE A 204 15.01 -9.81 11.16
CA PHE A 204 13.95 -10.65 10.60
C PHE A 204 12.63 -10.55 11.38
N ILE A 205 12.70 -10.47 12.71
CA ILE A 205 11.52 -10.22 13.54
C ILE A 205 10.91 -8.86 13.19
N PHE A 206 11.73 -7.82 13.01
CA PHE A 206 11.27 -6.53 12.55
C PHE A 206 10.63 -6.62 11.16
N GLY A 207 11.29 -7.25 10.18
CA GLY A 207 10.76 -7.44 8.84
C GLY A 207 9.41 -8.16 8.83
N ALA A 208 9.26 -9.21 9.63
CA ALA A 208 8.02 -9.96 9.76
C ALA A 208 6.91 -9.14 10.44
N THR A 209 7.20 -8.53 11.59
CA THR A 209 6.19 -7.76 12.35
C THR A 209 5.77 -6.48 11.62
N PHE A 210 6.73 -5.71 11.13
CA PHE A 210 6.45 -4.50 10.38
C PHE A 210 5.76 -4.82 9.05
N GLY A 211 6.18 -5.93 8.39
CA GLY A 211 5.56 -6.43 7.17
C GLY A 211 4.10 -6.81 7.37
N PHE A 212 3.75 -7.52 8.44
CA PHE A 212 2.36 -7.83 8.77
C PHE A 212 1.49 -6.55 8.89
N LEU A 213 2.07 -5.45 9.33
CA LEU A 213 1.41 -4.17 9.48
C LEU A 213 1.52 -3.28 8.21
N TRP A 214 2.38 -3.61 7.23
CA TRP A 214 2.84 -2.75 6.13
C TRP A 214 1.71 -2.06 5.37
N LEU A 215 0.98 -2.75 4.50
CA LEU A 215 -0.16 -2.21 3.77
C LEU A 215 -1.51 -2.68 4.34
N SER A 216 -1.52 -3.23 5.55
CA SER A 216 -2.75 -3.67 6.22
C SER A 216 -3.74 -2.53 6.51
N THR A 217 -3.27 -1.28 6.43
CA THR A 217 -4.11 -0.08 6.49
C THR A 217 -4.94 0.14 5.22
N VAL A 218 -4.48 -0.34 4.06
CA VAL A 218 -5.07 -0.06 2.75
C VAL A 218 -6.52 -0.58 2.63
N PRO A 219 -6.84 -1.86 2.93
CA PRO A 219 -8.21 -2.34 2.86
C PRO A 219 -9.16 -1.65 3.83
N ALA A 220 -8.69 -1.39 5.06
CA ALA A 220 -9.49 -0.71 6.07
C ALA A 220 -9.78 0.74 5.67
N THR A 221 -8.77 1.48 5.17
CA THR A 221 -8.90 2.88 4.73
C THR A 221 -9.83 3.02 3.54
N SER A 222 -9.63 2.22 2.48
CA SER A 222 -10.51 2.23 1.31
C SER A 222 -11.94 1.81 1.67
N GLY A 223 -12.08 0.85 2.59
CA GLY A 223 -13.37 0.44 3.13
C GLY A 223 -14.08 1.52 3.95
N ILE A 224 -13.35 2.40 4.66
CA ILE A 224 -13.93 3.56 5.36
C ILE A 224 -14.43 4.58 4.33
N VAL A 225 -13.62 4.93 3.34
CA VAL A 225 -14.02 5.90 2.29
C VAL A 225 -15.27 5.40 1.55
N ALA A 226 -15.31 4.11 1.18
CA ALA A 226 -16.46 3.50 0.54
C ALA A 226 -17.72 3.51 1.44
N HIS A 227 -17.56 3.36 2.74
CA HIS A 227 -18.66 3.41 3.71
C HIS A 227 -19.20 4.83 3.93
N MET A 228 -18.31 5.82 3.93
CA MET A 228 -18.70 7.22 4.19
C MET A 228 -19.36 7.87 2.97
N PHE A 229 -18.85 7.63 1.78
CA PHE A 229 -19.19 8.40 0.57
C PHE A 229 -19.75 7.53 -0.57
N GLY A 230 -19.96 6.24 -0.34
CA GLY A 230 -20.39 5.31 -1.38
C GLY A 230 -19.30 4.98 -2.40
N THR A 231 -19.70 4.30 -3.48
CA THR A 231 -18.76 3.80 -4.49
C THR A 231 -18.59 4.73 -5.70
N LYS A 232 -19.54 5.64 -5.92
CA LYS A 232 -19.53 6.56 -7.07
C LYS A 232 -18.23 7.37 -7.12
N TYR A 233 -17.83 7.96 -6.00
CA TYR A 233 -16.64 8.81 -5.88
C TYR A 233 -15.46 8.12 -5.16
N LEU A 234 -15.54 6.80 -4.95
CA LEU A 234 -14.50 6.06 -4.22
C LEU A 234 -13.11 6.25 -4.83
N GLY A 235 -12.99 6.13 -6.15
CA GLY A 235 -11.71 6.31 -6.84
C GLY A 235 -11.10 7.69 -6.63
N LEU A 236 -11.92 8.73 -6.71
CA LEU A 236 -11.49 10.12 -6.49
C LEU A 236 -11.10 10.37 -5.03
N LEU A 237 -12.01 10.09 -4.10
CA LEU A 237 -11.79 10.40 -2.68
C LEU A 237 -10.69 9.53 -2.08
N TYR A 238 -10.61 8.25 -2.44
CA TYR A 238 -9.48 7.42 -2.04
C TYR A 238 -8.18 7.83 -2.73
N GLY A 239 -8.25 8.33 -3.97
CA GLY A 239 -7.11 8.93 -4.67
C GLY A 239 -6.53 10.14 -3.92
N ILE A 240 -7.36 11.00 -3.35
CA ILE A 240 -6.91 12.13 -2.50
C ILE A 240 -6.25 11.62 -1.22
N VAL A 241 -6.82 10.61 -0.56
CA VAL A 241 -6.20 9.95 0.60
C VAL A 241 -4.83 9.38 0.20
N PHE A 242 -4.74 8.76 -0.96
CA PHE A 242 -3.48 8.19 -1.46
C PHE A 242 -2.47 9.27 -1.86
N LEU A 243 -2.92 10.42 -2.34
CA LEU A 243 -2.04 11.58 -2.59
C LEU A 243 -1.37 12.05 -1.29
N SER A 244 -2.11 12.09 -0.17
CA SER A 244 -1.50 12.45 1.11
C SER A 244 -0.45 11.43 1.55
N HIS A 245 -0.66 10.14 1.28
CA HIS A 245 0.33 9.08 1.48
C HIS A 245 1.62 9.36 0.67
N GLN A 246 1.49 9.76 -0.60
CA GLN A 246 2.65 10.07 -1.44
C GLN A 246 3.42 11.30 -0.93
N ILE A 247 2.70 12.31 -0.42
CA ILE A 247 3.34 13.46 0.23
C ILE A 247 4.09 13.00 1.50
N GLY A 248 3.48 12.14 2.31
CA GLY A 248 4.15 11.52 3.45
C GLY A 248 5.39 10.71 3.05
N SER A 249 5.29 9.95 1.95
CA SER A 249 6.40 9.18 1.39
C SER A 249 7.56 10.07 0.96
N PHE A 250 7.29 11.23 0.39
CA PHE A 250 8.31 12.21 0.04
C PHE A 250 9.13 12.61 1.28
N PHE A 251 8.47 12.96 2.38
CA PHE A 251 9.17 13.30 3.62
C PHE A 251 9.85 12.09 4.29
N GLY A 252 9.35 10.89 4.10
CA GLY A 252 9.96 9.67 4.63
C GLY A 252 11.22 9.23 3.88
N ALA A 253 11.45 9.71 2.66
CA ALA A 253 12.64 9.43 1.86
C ALA A 253 13.84 10.32 2.22
N TYR A 254 13.59 11.49 2.83
CA TYR A 254 14.60 12.48 3.24
C TYR A 254 14.84 12.45 4.74
#